data_0a7384f8968052dc3c356c4e2b7fd795
#
_entry.id   0a7384f8968052dc3c356c4e2b7fd795
#
_cell.length_a   1.000
_cell.length_b   1.000
_cell.length_c   1.000
_cell.angle_alpha   90.00
_cell.angle_beta   90.00
_cell.angle_gamma   90.00
#
_symmetry.space_group_name_H-M   'P 1'
#
loop_
_entity.id
_entity.type
_entity.pdbx_description
1 polymer ?
#
loop_
_entity_poly.entity_id
_entity_poly.type
_entity_poly.pdbx_seq_one_letter_code
_entity_poly.pdbx_strand_id
1 'polypeptide(L)'
;MAIYRPLRTMLVAVLSCLLIVVPVPGRAYAAATDGPEMAAYLAAHPGGKAISDNEISYDGGAFVVTLRRSIGTLVAADCPWGWYCFYEWPNYGYPRGRLSDCGRQSLATWNWQFRVESAHYNLGSGTVSFYYYDNRLFDIGASSRVRSDASPFRNWPNYVQRRC
;
A
#
# COMPACT_ATOMS: atom_id res chain seq x y z
N MET A 1 2.45 64.37 76.49
CA MET A 1 2.79 64.40 75.06
C MET A 1 2.58 62.99 74.51
N ALA A 2 1.47 62.75 73.85
CA ALA A 2 1.13 61.46 73.25
C ALA A 2 1.29 61.58 71.74
N ILE A 3 2.14 60.76 71.20
CA ILE A 3 2.43 60.71 69.72
C ILE A 3 1.60 59.58 69.10
N TYR A 4 0.54 59.94 68.37
CA TYR A 4 -0.26 59.04 67.58
C TYR A 4 0.52 58.62 66.27
N ARG A 5 0.72 57.34 66.09
CA ARG A 5 1.16 56.77 64.81
C ARG A 5 -0.04 56.21 64.01
N PRO A 6 -0.26 56.61 62.81
CA PRO A 6 -1.33 55.99 61.98
C PRO A 6 -0.91 54.65 61.44
N LEU A 7 -1.79 53.67 61.58
CA LEU A 7 -1.71 52.34 61.05
C LEU A 7 -1.99 52.39 59.52
N ARG A 8 -0.99 52.06 58.69
CA ARG A 8 -1.17 51.92 57.26
C ARG A 8 -1.73 50.52 56.96
N THR A 9 -2.98 50.46 56.60
CA THR A 9 -3.61 49.26 56.05
C THR A 9 -3.12 49.00 54.64
N MET A 10 -2.33 47.91 54.44
CA MET A 10 -1.99 47.40 53.12
C MET A 10 -3.16 46.58 52.59
N LEU A 11 -3.79 47.03 51.51
CA LEU A 11 -4.73 46.27 50.71
C LEU A 11 -3.92 45.34 49.80
N VAL A 12 -3.97 44.05 50.07
CA VAL A 12 -3.42 43.02 49.15
C VAL A 12 -4.52 42.69 48.13
N ALA A 13 -4.33 43.16 46.92
CA ALA A 13 -5.17 42.79 45.78
C ALA A 13 -4.76 41.41 45.29
N VAL A 14 -5.59 40.41 45.60
CA VAL A 14 -5.43 39.04 45.03
C VAL A 14 -5.95 39.05 43.58
N LEU A 15 -5.04 39.08 42.65
CA LEU A 15 -5.34 38.96 41.22
C LEU A 15 -5.58 37.48 40.90
N SER A 16 -6.85 37.05 40.87
CA SER A 16 -7.23 35.69 40.43
C SER A 16 -7.11 35.57 38.92
N CYS A 17 -6.02 34.99 38.45
CA CYS A 17 -5.90 34.58 37.05
C CYS A 17 -6.86 33.42 36.75
N LEU A 18 -7.99 33.69 36.10
CA LEU A 18 -8.87 32.70 35.53
C LEU A 18 -8.18 32.12 34.29
N LEU A 19 -7.62 30.90 34.40
CA LEU A 19 -7.13 30.15 33.27
C LEU A 19 -8.32 29.64 32.47
N ILE A 20 -8.65 30.31 31.37
CA ILE A 20 -9.63 29.83 30.38
C ILE A 20 -8.96 28.71 29.58
N VAL A 21 -9.25 27.46 29.94
CA VAL A 21 -8.90 26.29 29.12
C VAL A 21 -9.80 26.29 27.88
N VAL A 22 -9.28 26.82 26.78
CA VAL A 22 -9.96 26.71 25.47
C VAL A 22 -9.79 25.25 24.99
N PRO A 23 -10.90 24.48 24.79
CA PRO A 23 -10.79 23.17 24.19
C PRO A 23 -10.31 23.34 22.77
N VAL A 24 -9.09 22.86 22.46
CA VAL A 24 -8.58 22.75 21.11
C VAL A 24 -9.47 21.69 20.42
N PRO A 25 -10.21 22.02 19.35
CA PRO A 25 -10.95 21.00 18.62
C PRO A 25 -9.93 20.00 18.09
N GLY A 26 -9.95 18.79 18.66
CA GLY A 26 -9.19 17.67 18.13
C GLY A 26 -9.56 17.55 16.66
N ARG A 27 -8.58 17.70 15.77
CA ARG A 27 -8.74 17.30 14.38
C ARG A 27 -9.08 15.82 14.41
N ALA A 28 -10.35 15.49 14.26
CA ALA A 28 -10.74 14.17 13.86
C ALA A 28 -10.01 13.93 12.52
N TYR A 29 -8.99 13.06 12.52
CA TYR A 29 -8.51 12.50 11.28
C TYR A 29 -9.70 11.80 10.68
N ALA A 30 -10.30 12.40 9.65
CA ALA A 30 -11.26 11.71 8.83
C ALA A 30 -10.55 10.42 8.39
N ALA A 31 -11.10 9.26 8.78
CA ALA A 31 -10.69 8.00 8.21
C ALA A 31 -10.72 8.22 6.71
N ALA A 32 -9.61 7.94 6.01
CA ALA A 32 -9.55 8.06 4.57
C ALA A 32 -10.75 7.28 4.04
N THR A 33 -11.74 7.98 3.50
CA THR A 33 -12.87 7.33 2.84
C THR A 33 -12.26 6.69 1.61
N ASP A 34 -12.21 5.35 1.62
CA ASP A 34 -11.76 4.57 0.49
C ASP A 34 -12.45 5.14 -0.75
N GLY A 35 -11.66 5.61 -1.73
CA GLY A 35 -12.22 6.18 -2.95
C GLY A 35 -13.12 5.14 -3.63
N PRO A 36 -14.06 5.55 -4.51
CA PRO A 36 -15.02 4.65 -5.15
C PRO A 36 -14.33 3.48 -5.89
N GLU A 37 -13.14 3.69 -6.42
CA GLU A 37 -12.32 2.65 -7.05
C GLU A 37 -11.84 1.59 -6.04
N MET A 38 -11.36 2.03 -4.88
CA MET A 38 -10.95 1.15 -3.80
C MET A 38 -12.11 0.29 -3.29
N ALA A 39 -13.27 0.93 -3.04
CA ALA A 39 -14.46 0.22 -2.58
C ALA A 39 -14.94 -0.80 -3.62
N ALA A 40 -14.96 -0.43 -4.90
CA ALA A 40 -15.34 -1.33 -6.00
C ALA A 40 -14.36 -2.51 -6.12
N TYR A 41 -13.05 -2.25 -6.00
CA TYR A 41 -12.05 -3.31 -6.04
C TYR A 41 -12.20 -4.29 -4.89
N LEU A 42 -12.36 -3.81 -3.65
CA LEU A 42 -12.56 -4.66 -2.47
C LEU A 42 -13.85 -5.48 -2.54
N ALA A 43 -14.93 -4.92 -3.12
CA ALA A 43 -16.17 -5.66 -3.35
C ALA A 43 -15.98 -6.82 -4.35
N ALA A 44 -15.20 -6.61 -5.41
CA ALA A 44 -14.87 -7.63 -6.40
C ALA A 44 -13.81 -8.64 -5.93
N HIS A 45 -12.94 -8.24 -5.00
CA HIS A 45 -11.82 -9.04 -4.47
C HIS A 45 -11.83 -9.03 -2.93
N PRO A 46 -12.74 -9.76 -2.28
CA PRO A 46 -12.90 -9.76 -0.83
C PRO A 46 -11.66 -10.30 -0.10
N GLY A 47 -11.53 -9.97 1.19
CA GLY A 47 -10.43 -10.42 2.07
C GLY A 47 -9.25 -9.45 2.14
N GLY A 48 -9.21 -8.42 1.29
CA GLY A 48 -8.21 -7.36 1.35
C GLY A 48 -8.54 -6.27 2.37
N LYS A 49 -7.50 -5.55 2.78
CA LYS A 49 -7.59 -4.37 3.64
C LYS A 49 -6.88 -3.20 2.96
N ALA A 50 -7.57 -2.06 2.79
CA ALA A 50 -6.93 -0.83 2.34
C ALA A 50 -5.83 -0.41 3.31
N ILE A 51 -4.62 -0.17 2.81
CA ILE A 51 -3.46 0.30 3.58
C ILE A 51 -3.04 1.72 3.17
N SER A 52 -3.55 2.20 2.05
CA SER A 52 -3.49 3.58 1.59
C SER A 52 -4.69 3.86 0.68
N ASP A 53 -4.78 5.06 0.12
CA ASP A 53 -5.78 5.44 -0.89
C ASP A 53 -5.62 4.72 -2.24
N ASN A 54 -4.55 3.93 -2.40
CA ASN A 54 -4.17 3.28 -3.66
C ASN A 54 -3.64 1.85 -3.49
N GLU A 55 -3.49 1.35 -2.27
CA GLU A 55 -2.96 0.02 -2.01
C GLU A 55 -3.84 -0.81 -1.09
N ILE A 56 -4.00 -2.08 -1.44
CA ILE A 56 -4.75 -3.10 -0.71
C ILE A 56 -3.80 -4.23 -0.33
N SER A 57 -3.81 -4.60 0.94
CA SER A 57 -3.03 -5.71 1.50
C SER A 57 -3.92 -6.93 1.74
N TYR A 58 -3.40 -8.11 1.38
CA TYR A 58 -3.98 -9.42 1.65
C TYR A 58 -3.00 -10.24 2.48
N ASP A 59 -3.51 -11.17 3.30
CA ASP A 59 -2.74 -12.11 4.12
C ASP A 59 -1.61 -11.42 4.91
N GLY A 60 -1.95 -10.32 5.60
CA GLY A 60 -1.00 -9.60 6.43
C GLY A 60 0.16 -8.92 5.68
N GLY A 61 0.03 -8.71 4.38
CA GLY A 61 1.06 -8.08 3.54
C GLY A 61 1.80 -9.05 2.62
N ALA A 62 1.48 -10.33 2.65
CA ALA A 62 2.06 -11.32 1.75
C ALA A 62 1.80 -10.95 0.28
N PHE A 63 0.57 -10.52 -0.03
CA PHE A 63 0.19 -9.99 -1.33
C PHE A 63 -0.34 -8.58 -1.21
N VAL A 64 0.13 -7.67 -2.06
CA VAL A 64 -0.33 -6.28 -2.10
C VAL A 64 -0.71 -5.88 -3.52
N VAL A 65 -1.85 -5.24 -3.65
CA VAL A 65 -2.33 -4.67 -4.91
C VAL A 65 -2.24 -3.16 -4.87
N THR A 66 -1.66 -2.56 -5.91
CA THR A 66 -1.70 -1.12 -6.17
C THR A 66 -2.67 -0.88 -7.32
N LEU A 67 -3.69 -0.04 -7.13
CA LEU A 67 -4.78 0.12 -8.10
C LEU A 67 -4.37 0.95 -9.31
N ARG A 68 -3.64 2.03 -9.10
CA ARG A 68 -3.23 2.96 -10.16
C ARG A 68 -1.79 3.44 -9.99
N ARG A 69 -1.20 3.86 -11.07
CA ARG A 69 0.13 4.48 -11.08
C ARG A 69 0.08 5.85 -10.41
N SER A 70 1.14 6.22 -9.71
CA SER A 70 1.27 7.60 -9.17
C SER A 70 1.27 8.62 -10.31
N ILE A 71 0.57 9.73 -10.10
CA ILE A 71 0.48 10.82 -11.08
C ILE A 71 1.89 11.37 -11.37
N GLY A 72 2.18 11.60 -12.66
CA GLY A 72 3.47 12.17 -13.10
C GLY A 72 4.57 11.15 -13.32
N THR A 73 4.35 9.84 -13.10
CA THR A 73 5.34 8.80 -13.42
C THR A 73 5.20 8.33 -14.86
N LEU A 74 6.34 8.10 -15.50
CA LEU A 74 6.38 7.51 -16.85
C LEU A 74 5.83 6.09 -16.85
N VAL A 75 5.31 5.64 -18.00
CA VAL A 75 4.93 4.25 -18.21
C VAL A 75 6.20 3.41 -18.28
N ALA A 76 6.57 2.81 -17.15
CA ALA A 76 7.78 2.01 -16.98
C ALA A 76 7.52 0.90 -15.96
N ALA A 77 8.38 -0.11 -15.95
CA ALA A 77 8.41 -1.13 -14.91
C ALA A 77 8.78 -0.48 -13.57
N ASP A 78 7.86 -0.49 -12.62
CA ASP A 78 7.96 0.27 -11.35
C ASP A 78 7.77 -0.61 -10.12
N CYS A 79 8.10 -1.90 -10.21
CA CYS A 79 8.06 -2.80 -9.06
C CYS A 79 9.02 -2.30 -7.97
N PRO A 80 8.57 -2.14 -6.70
CA PRO A 80 9.44 -1.74 -5.60
C PRO A 80 10.57 -2.74 -5.37
N TRP A 81 11.71 -2.26 -4.83
CA TRP A 81 12.81 -3.14 -4.45
C TRP A 81 12.36 -4.16 -3.40
N GLY A 82 12.83 -5.39 -3.54
CA GLY A 82 12.46 -6.49 -2.66
C GLY A 82 11.23 -7.27 -3.11
N TRP A 83 10.62 -6.92 -4.24
CA TRP A 83 9.39 -7.53 -4.75
C TRP A 83 9.54 -8.02 -6.18
N TYR A 84 8.68 -8.95 -6.59
CA TYR A 84 8.33 -9.17 -7.98
C TYR A 84 6.89 -8.79 -8.20
N CYS A 85 6.62 -8.13 -9.33
CA CYS A 85 5.32 -7.57 -9.66
C CYS A 85 4.79 -8.18 -10.94
N PHE A 86 3.48 -8.21 -11.04
CA PHE A 86 2.76 -8.54 -12.26
C PHE A 86 1.59 -7.58 -12.41
N TYR A 87 1.25 -7.30 -13.64
CA TYR A 87 0.32 -6.22 -13.98
C TYR A 87 -0.81 -6.79 -14.84
N GLU A 88 -2.00 -6.20 -14.67
CA GLU A 88 -3.20 -6.64 -15.36
C GLU A 88 -3.19 -6.32 -16.86
N TRP A 89 -2.39 -5.32 -17.28
CA TRP A 89 -2.28 -4.91 -18.68
C TRP A 89 -0.83 -4.98 -19.18
N PRO A 90 -0.63 -5.04 -20.53
CA PRO A 90 0.70 -4.92 -21.12
C PRO A 90 1.35 -3.59 -20.75
N ASN A 91 2.67 -3.50 -20.95
CA ASN A 91 3.46 -2.31 -20.66
C ASN A 91 3.31 -1.80 -19.23
N TYR A 92 3.19 -2.76 -18.28
CA TYR A 92 3.09 -2.45 -16.84
C TYR A 92 1.85 -1.63 -16.48
N GLY A 93 0.72 -1.88 -17.16
CA GLY A 93 -0.57 -1.23 -16.92
C GLY A 93 -1.22 -1.78 -15.64
N TYR A 94 -1.73 -0.89 -14.82
CA TYR A 94 -2.35 -1.18 -13.52
C TYR A 94 -3.77 -1.73 -13.65
N PRO A 95 -4.26 -2.48 -12.64
CA PRO A 95 -3.66 -2.76 -11.32
C PRO A 95 -2.37 -3.58 -11.35
N ARG A 96 -1.55 -3.43 -10.32
CA ARG A 96 -0.32 -4.16 -10.10
C ARG A 96 -0.40 -5.00 -8.82
N GLY A 97 -0.22 -6.33 -8.95
CA GLY A 97 0.04 -7.22 -7.82
C GLY A 97 1.53 -7.33 -7.52
N ARG A 98 1.91 -7.47 -6.25
CA ARG A 98 3.28 -7.73 -5.83
C ARG A 98 3.37 -8.81 -4.76
N LEU A 99 4.39 -9.64 -4.85
CA LEU A 99 4.74 -10.73 -3.95
C LEU A 99 6.25 -10.71 -3.69
N SER A 100 6.67 -11.28 -2.57
CA SER A 100 8.10 -11.44 -2.22
C SER A 100 8.48 -12.86 -1.80
N ASP A 101 7.53 -13.69 -1.43
CA ASP A 101 7.76 -14.98 -0.81
C ASP A 101 8.33 -16.02 -1.80
N CYS A 102 9.16 -16.92 -1.26
CA CYS A 102 9.66 -18.08 -2.00
C CYS A 102 8.60 -19.16 -2.12
N GLY A 103 8.78 -20.06 -3.08
CA GLY A 103 7.89 -21.18 -3.29
C GLY A 103 6.77 -20.92 -4.29
N ARG A 104 5.86 -21.87 -4.37
CA ARG A 104 4.72 -21.83 -5.29
C ARG A 104 3.52 -21.21 -4.61
N GLN A 105 2.88 -20.26 -5.27
CA GLN A 105 1.72 -19.54 -4.79
C GLN A 105 0.60 -19.56 -5.81
N SER A 106 -0.62 -19.81 -5.34
CA SER A 106 -1.82 -19.75 -6.17
C SER A 106 -2.33 -18.33 -6.25
N LEU A 107 -2.43 -17.78 -7.45
CA LEU A 107 -3.03 -16.47 -7.67
C LEU A 107 -4.53 -16.46 -7.39
N ALA A 108 -5.18 -17.65 -7.37
CA ALA A 108 -6.59 -17.79 -7.00
C ALA A 108 -6.86 -17.41 -5.54
N THR A 109 -5.87 -17.54 -4.65
CA THR A 109 -5.97 -17.14 -3.24
C THR A 109 -6.43 -15.68 -3.10
N TRP A 110 -6.05 -14.82 -4.03
CA TRP A 110 -6.33 -13.38 -4.02
C TRP A 110 -7.22 -12.94 -5.19
N ASN A 111 -7.87 -13.90 -5.86
CA ASN A 111 -8.67 -13.65 -7.06
C ASN A 111 -7.88 -12.94 -8.18
N TRP A 112 -6.59 -13.30 -8.35
CA TRP A 112 -5.67 -12.76 -9.36
C TRP A 112 -5.30 -13.76 -10.46
N GLN A 113 -5.85 -14.98 -10.44
CA GLN A 113 -5.67 -15.92 -11.53
C GLN A 113 -6.20 -15.35 -12.85
N PHE A 114 -5.49 -15.64 -13.93
CA PHE A 114 -5.88 -15.25 -15.29
C PHE A 114 -5.94 -13.74 -15.54
N ARG A 115 -5.07 -12.97 -14.86
CA ARG A 115 -5.05 -11.50 -14.93
C ARG A 115 -3.65 -10.93 -15.20
N VAL A 116 -2.68 -11.75 -15.58
CA VAL A 116 -1.28 -11.32 -15.77
C VAL A 116 -0.99 -11.09 -17.25
N GLU A 117 -0.63 -9.85 -17.61
CA GLU A 117 -0.26 -9.49 -18.98
C GLU A 117 1.14 -8.88 -19.10
N SER A 118 1.76 -8.45 -18.00
CA SER A 118 3.18 -8.04 -17.95
C SER A 118 3.75 -8.27 -16.55
N ALA A 119 5.09 -8.28 -16.41
CA ALA A 119 5.74 -8.58 -15.16
C ALA A 119 7.10 -7.87 -15.01
N HIS A 120 7.50 -7.61 -13.75
CA HIS A 120 8.77 -6.98 -13.39
C HIS A 120 9.37 -7.63 -12.15
N TYR A 121 10.64 -8.02 -12.22
CA TYR A 121 11.42 -8.60 -11.13
C TYR A 121 12.36 -7.56 -10.53
N ASN A 122 12.17 -7.20 -9.26
CA ASN A 122 13.02 -6.22 -8.58
C ASN A 122 13.56 -6.75 -7.25
N LEU A 123 14.12 -7.97 -7.30
CA LEU A 123 14.84 -8.63 -6.23
C LEU A 123 16.32 -8.79 -6.59
N GLY A 124 17.17 -9.03 -5.58
CA GLY A 124 18.63 -9.18 -5.75
C GLY A 124 19.03 -10.45 -6.49
N SER A 125 18.34 -11.56 -6.24
CA SER A 125 18.66 -12.88 -6.80
C SER A 125 17.43 -13.75 -6.97
N GLY A 126 17.55 -14.81 -7.76
CA GLY A 126 16.49 -15.79 -7.98
C GLY A 126 15.69 -15.55 -9.26
N THR A 127 14.62 -16.31 -9.39
CA THR A 127 13.75 -16.35 -10.56
C THR A 127 12.31 -16.56 -10.13
N VAL A 128 11.36 -15.99 -10.85
CA VAL A 128 9.94 -16.27 -10.75
C VAL A 128 9.46 -16.88 -12.04
N SER A 129 8.85 -18.05 -11.96
CA SER A 129 8.18 -18.73 -13.06
C SER A 129 6.68 -18.56 -12.95
N PHE A 130 6.02 -18.28 -14.07
CA PHE A 130 4.57 -18.19 -14.19
C PHE A 130 4.03 -19.47 -14.82
N TYR A 131 2.93 -19.98 -14.29
CA TYR A 131 2.35 -21.27 -14.68
C TYR A 131 0.87 -21.16 -15.00
N TYR A 132 0.45 -21.97 -15.97
CA TYR A 132 -0.94 -22.38 -16.15
C TYR A 132 -1.07 -23.83 -15.65
N TYR A 133 -1.66 -24.00 -14.46
CA TYR A 133 -1.58 -25.24 -13.68
C TYR A 133 -0.11 -25.69 -13.54
N ASP A 134 0.27 -26.85 -14.07
CA ASP A 134 1.64 -27.36 -14.01
C ASP A 134 2.50 -27.00 -15.22
N ASN A 135 1.90 -26.32 -16.23
CA ASN A 135 2.62 -25.91 -17.42
C ASN A 135 3.31 -24.57 -17.19
N ARG A 136 4.63 -24.58 -17.27
CA ARG A 136 5.45 -23.36 -17.19
C ARG A 136 5.28 -22.54 -18.46
N LEU A 137 4.94 -21.26 -18.31
CA LEU A 137 4.67 -20.34 -19.39
C LEU A 137 5.87 -19.45 -19.72
N PHE A 138 6.37 -18.73 -18.72
CA PHE A 138 7.51 -17.82 -18.85
C PHE A 138 8.15 -17.51 -17.49
N ASP A 139 9.32 -16.88 -17.54
CA ASP A 139 10.08 -16.45 -16.36
C ASP A 139 10.41 -14.97 -16.40
N ILE A 140 10.65 -14.43 -15.20
CA ILE A 140 11.38 -13.20 -14.91
C ILE A 140 12.41 -13.50 -13.80
N GLY A 141 13.50 -12.73 -13.73
CA GLY A 141 14.53 -12.96 -12.70
C GLY A 141 15.65 -11.95 -12.75
N ALA A 142 16.70 -12.17 -11.98
CA ALA A 142 17.82 -11.23 -11.87
C ALA A 142 18.50 -10.91 -13.22
N SER A 143 18.54 -11.88 -14.14
CA SER A 143 19.11 -11.74 -15.50
C SER A 143 18.11 -11.24 -16.56
N SER A 144 16.81 -11.36 -16.31
CA SER A 144 15.73 -10.95 -17.22
C SER A 144 14.61 -10.31 -16.41
N ARG A 145 14.82 -9.06 -16.01
CA ARG A 145 14.00 -8.40 -14.99
C ARG A 145 12.62 -8.00 -15.45
N VAL A 146 12.43 -7.78 -16.73
CA VAL A 146 11.22 -7.17 -17.27
C VAL A 146 10.61 -8.02 -18.40
N ARG A 147 9.29 -8.12 -18.37
CA ARG A 147 8.48 -8.64 -19.45
C ARG A 147 7.32 -7.69 -19.67
N SER A 148 7.45 -6.80 -20.65
CA SER A 148 6.44 -5.79 -20.96
C SER A 148 5.16 -6.38 -21.56
N ASP A 149 5.26 -7.57 -22.12
CA ASP A 149 4.15 -8.28 -22.73
C ASP A 149 4.30 -9.79 -22.48
N ALA A 150 3.32 -10.38 -21.80
CA ALA A 150 3.29 -11.80 -21.55
C ALA A 150 2.79 -12.65 -22.75
N SER A 151 2.49 -12.02 -23.90
CA SER A 151 2.06 -12.75 -25.11
C SER A 151 3.02 -13.90 -25.45
N PRO A 152 2.52 -15.08 -25.91
CA PRO A 152 1.12 -15.42 -26.15
C PRO A 152 0.32 -15.87 -24.89
N PHE A 153 0.89 -15.74 -23.71
CA PHE A 153 0.36 -16.28 -22.44
C PHE A 153 -0.39 -15.25 -21.59
N ARG A 154 -0.83 -14.14 -22.18
CA ARG A 154 -1.62 -13.13 -21.47
C ARG A 154 -2.85 -13.79 -20.85
N ASN A 155 -3.13 -13.43 -19.58
CA ASN A 155 -4.28 -13.93 -18.81
C ASN A 155 -4.36 -15.46 -18.66
N TRP A 156 -3.21 -16.16 -18.81
CA TRP A 156 -3.13 -17.59 -18.55
C TRP A 156 -2.61 -17.93 -17.14
N PRO A 157 -1.67 -17.16 -16.55
CA PRO A 157 -1.10 -17.54 -15.26
C PRO A 157 -2.14 -17.66 -14.16
N ASN A 158 -2.11 -18.79 -13.45
CA ASN A 158 -2.89 -19.03 -12.23
C ASN A 158 -2.00 -19.40 -11.04
N TYR A 159 -0.70 -19.67 -11.27
CA TYR A 159 0.32 -19.86 -10.26
C TYR A 159 1.57 -19.07 -10.60
N VAL A 160 2.29 -18.69 -9.55
CA VAL A 160 3.66 -18.20 -9.62
C VAL A 160 4.56 -19.04 -8.72
N GLN A 161 5.82 -19.21 -9.07
CA GLN A 161 6.80 -19.92 -8.26
C GLN A 161 8.10 -19.12 -8.23
N ARG A 162 8.45 -18.62 -7.04
CA ARG A 162 9.75 -18.00 -6.80
C ARG A 162 10.74 -19.04 -6.31
N ARG A 163 11.91 -19.09 -6.98
CA ARG A 163 13.11 -19.80 -6.53
C ARG A 163 14.06 -18.77 -5.93
N CYS A 164 14.34 -18.88 -4.64
CA CYS A 164 15.23 -18.00 -3.89
C CYS A 164 16.71 -18.48 -3.92
#